data_9dbcfd046d1d16577c6fa16dbc1fd6ad
#
_entry.id   9dbcfd046d1d16577c6fa16dbc1fd6ad
#
_cell.length_a   1.000
_cell.length_b   1.000
_cell.length_c   1.000
_cell.angle_alpha   90.00
_cell.angle_beta   90.00
_cell.angle_gamma   90.00
#
_symmetry.space_group_name_H-M   'P 1'
#
loop_
_entity.id
_entity.type
_entity.pdbx_description
1 polymer ?
#
loop_
_entity_poly.entity_id
_entity_poly.type
_entity_poly.pdbx_seq_one_letter_code
_entity_poly.pdbx_strand_id
1 'polypeptide(L)'
;MHRLDQQLLIRLAMTFVLILTVVTLSSVLSQAARLTDDVLEQGMSLYQFGLMLLSLTPKMAELVTPLSFGVAVVLVCVHRNESGATLLVRTAGRSPLSDGGVLTFFAACVAAGLLVASSTLIPASQKAYRLLNAELQQVGLDERVLPVGVPFTVGRDVRLTIGAHVDDGMYEDLLVVDYSALDETIIVRAKRARLAPSADNSGVLTLEQGQLQRITATGQQTTVSFASTSLALDLPATTPNPAALNRVDTRSSLRLLAEAADAASAEELTRRLAAALSLISFSAMTALVLFDRRPQAAGQAPLALMLIGALIVFLVLQSALISASGFSQETALAVLATSMAPFFFLPFISLGRRMAR
;
A
#
# COMPACT_ATOMS: atom_id res chain seq x y z
N MET A 1 -31.37 -11.51 19.93
CA MET A 1 -30.28 -12.39 19.43
C MET A 1 -30.12 -13.56 20.38
N HIS A 2 -30.09 -14.81 19.87
CA HIS A 2 -29.84 -15.98 20.71
C HIS A 2 -28.38 -15.94 21.25
N ARG A 3 -28.15 -16.44 22.45
CA ARG A 3 -26.80 -16.53 23.08
C ARG A 3 -25.77 -17.20 22.16
N LEU A 4 -26.23 -18.16 21.32
CA LEU A 4 -25.38 -18.86 20.36
C LEU A 4 -24.88 -17.95 19.23
N ASP A 5 -25.69 -17.00 18.77
CA ASP A 5 -25.30 -16.02 17.75
C ASP A 5 -24.27 -15.05 18.29
N GLN A 6 -24.47 -14.63 19.53
CA GLN A 6 -23.55 -13.75 20.21
C GLN A 6 -22.18 -14.41 20.42
N GLN A 7 -22.15 -15.67 20.81
CA GLN A 7 -20.89 -16.42 20.94
C GLN A 7 -20.17 -16.59 19.60
N LEU A 8 -20.92 -16.84 18.51
CA LEU A 8 -20.35 -16.94 17.16
C LEU A 8 -19.72 -15.60 16.75
N LEU A 9 -20.44 -14.49 16.95
CA LEU A 9 -19.95 -13.15 16.61
C LEU A 9 -18.70 -12.76 17.42
N ILE A 10 -18.70 -13.04 18.72
CA ILE A 10 -17.55 -12.73 19.58
C ILE A 10 -16.32 -13.53 19.13
N ARG A 11 -16.47 -14.82 18.89
CA ARG A 11 -15.36 -15.66 18.40
C ARG A 11 -14.84 -15.18 17.05
N LEU A 12 -15.76 -14.86 16.12
CA LEU A 12 -15.38 -14.35 14.80
C LEU A 12 -14.66 -13.02 14.92
N ALA A 13 -15.17 -12.09 15.73
CA ALA A 13 -14.55 -10.80 15.96
C ALA A 13 -13.15 -10.94 16.58
N MET A 14 -12.99 -11.77 17.60
CA MET A 14 -11.68 -12.03 18.24
C MET A 14 -10.68 -12.63 17.24
N THR A 15 -11.09 -13.67 16.50
CA THR A 15 -10.24 -14.33 15.50
C THR A 15 -9.86 -13.35 14.38
N PHE A 16 -10.82 -12.57 13.89
CA PHE A 16 -10.58 -11.56 12.87
C PHE A 16 -9.59 -10.48 13.34
N VAL A 17 -9.83 -9.89 14.52
CA VAL A 17 -8.94 -8.86 15.08
C VAL A 17 -7.53 -9.40 15.31
N LEU A 18 -7.40 -10.63 15.82
CA LEU A 18 -6.10 -11.26 16.02
C LEU A 18 -5.35 -11.42 14.69
N ILE A 19 -5.99 -12.00 13.68
CA ILE A 19 -5.36 -12.21 12.37
C ILE A 19 -5.03 -10.87 11.71
N LEU A 20 -5.97 -9.92 11.74
CA LEU A 20 -5.77 -8.58 11.19
C LEU A 20 -4.56 -7.90 11.84
N THR A 21 -4.46 -7.95 13.17
CA THR A 21 -3.35 -7.34 13.91
C THR A 21 -2.01 -7.98 13.53
N VAL A 22 -1.93 -9.32 13.51
CA VAL A 22 -0.69 -10.04 13.17
C VAL A 22 -0.26 -9.75 11.74
N VAL A 23 -1.19 -9.83 10.77
CA VAL A 23 -0.87 -9.60 9.36
C VAL A 23 -0.53 -8.14 9.08
N THR A 24 -1.25 -7.19 9.72
CA THR A 24 -0.94 -5.76 9.60
C THR A 24 0.43 -5.45 10.18
N LEU A 25 0.75 -5.96 11.37
CA LEU A 25 2.04 -5.75 12.01
C LEU A 25 3.19 -6.33 11.16
N SER A 26 3.01 -7.53 10.61
CA SER A 26 3.96 -8.15 9.68
C SER A 26 4.16 -7.30 8.42
N SER A 27 3.08 -6.75 7.87
CA SER A 27 3.14 -5.87 6.69
C SER A 27 3.86 -4.56 6.99
N VAL A 28 3.57 -3.94 8.13
CA VAL A 28 4.24 -2.70 8.59
C VAL A 28 5.72 -2.96 8.84
N LEU A 29 6.08 -4.08 9.47
CA LEU A 29 7.47 -4.46 9.71
C LEU A 29 8.24 -4.69 8.40
N SER A 30 7.60 -5.31 7.41
CA SER A 30 8.18 -5.46 6.07
C SER A 30 8.42 -4.12 5.39
N GLN A 31 7.53 -3.14 5.56
CA GLN A 31 7.73 -1.78 5.06
C GLN A 31 8.82 -1.04 5.84
N ALA A 32 8.88 -1.23 7.15
CA ALA A 32 9.93 -0.66 7.99
C ALA A 32 11.32 -1.09 7.51
N ALA A 33 11.49 -2.40 7.20
CA ALA A 33 12.74 -2.91 6.70
C ALA A 33 13.18 -2.26 5.37
N ARG A 34 12.23 -1.92 4.50
CA ARG A 34 12.53 -1.22 3.22
C ARG A 34 12.89 0.24 3.41
N LEU A 35 12.29 0.89 4.40
CA LEU A 35 12.52 2.30 4.71
C LEU A 35 13.77 2.51 5.57
N THR A 36 14.37 1.45 6.11
CA THR A 36 15.54 1.57 7.00
C THR A 36 16.74 2.18 6.27
N ASP A 37 16.96 1.82 5.02
CA ASP A 37 18.07 2.36 4.22
C ASP A 37 17.88 3.87 4.01
N ASP A 38 16.67 4.31 3.65
CA ASP A 38 16.33 5.73 3.50
C ASP A 38 16.49 6.51 4.82
N VAL A 39 16.15 5.88 5.96
CA VAL A 39 16.27 6.47 7.31
C VAL A 39 17.72 6.67 7.70
N LEU A 40 18.58 5.69 7.44
CA LEU A 40 20.01 5.77 7.76
C LEU A 40 20.72 6.82 6.90
N GLU A 41 20.38 6.91 5.63
CA GLU A 41 20.94 7.92 4.72
C GLU A 41 20.49 9.33 5.06
N GLN A 42 19.26 9.51 5.55
CA GLN A 42 18.67 10.83 5.81
C GLN A 42 18.85 11.32 7.26
N GLY A 43 19.43 10.52 8.16
CA GLY A 43 19.67 10.91 9.55
C GLY A 43 18.40 11.15 10.37
N MET A 44 17.30 10.42 10.04
CA MET A 44 16.02 10.56 10.71
C MET A 44 16.06 10.13 12.18
N SER A 45 15.30 10.82 13.04
CA SER A 45 15.12 10.37 14.42
C SER A 45 14.21 9.15 14.49
N LEU A 46 14.43 8.27 15.47
CA LEU A 46 13.58 7.10 15.73
C LEU A 46 12.11 7.48 15.96
N TYR A 47 11.87 8.66 16.54
CA TYR A 47 10.52 9.18 16.76
C TYR A 47 9.79 9.49 15.44
N GLN A 48 10.46 10.19 14.52
CA GLN A 48 9.93 10.52 13.19
C GLN A 48 9.66 9.25 12.39
N PHE A 49 10.57 8.28 12.43
CA PHE A 49 10.39 6.98 11.82
C PHE A 49 9.17 6.24 12.39
N GLY A 50 8.99 6.24 13.72
CA GLY A 50 7.82 5.66 14.36
C GLY A 50 6.50 6.31 13.91
N LEU A 51 6.45 7.65 13.80
CA LEU A 51 5.29 8.38 13.30
C LEU A 51 4.99 8.04 11.83
N MET A 52 6.02 7.89 11.02
CA MET A 52 5.90 7.50 9.61
C MET A 52 5.28 6.11 9.48
N LEU A 53 5.75 5.12 10.25
CA LEU A 53 5.17 3.78 10.30
C LEU A 53 3.74 3.78 10.83
N LEU A 54 3.46 4.56 11.85
CA LEU A 54 2.11 4.69 12.41
C LEU A 54 1.13 5.26 11.38
N SER A 55 1.55 6.27 10.62
CA SER A 55 0.72 6.86 9.57
C SER A 55 0.49 5.91 8.38
N LEU A 56 1.38 4.94 8.15
CA LEU A 56 1.22 3.92 7.12
C LEU A 56 0.29 2.76 7.55
N THR A 57 0.18 2.52 8.87
CA THR A 57 -0.57 1.39 9.44
C THR A 57 -2.02 1.28 8.96
N PRO A 58 -2.86 2.37 8.89
CA PRO A 58 -4.24 2.25 8.42
C PRO A 58 -4.34 1.79 6.96
N LYS A 59 -3.41 2.19 6.12
CA LYS A 59 -3.37 1.75 4.72
C LYS A 59 -3.01 0.28 4.59
N MET A 60 -2.06 -0.20 5.38
CA MET A 60 -1.72 -1.61 5.43
C MET A 60 -2.88 -2.45 5.95
N ALA A 61 -3.57 -1.99 7.00
CA ALA A 61 -4.76 -2.65 7.54
C ALA A 61 -5.88 -2.75 6.49
N GLU A 62 -6.14 -1.69 5.71
CA GLU A 62 -7.11 -1.73 4.60
C GLU A 62 -6.80 -2.86 3.63
N LEU A 63 -5.55 -2.95 3.20
CA LEU A 63 -5.11 -3.90 2.19
C LEU A 63 -5.27 -5.36 2.64
N VAL A 64 -4.98 -5.64 3.92
CA VAL A 64 -5.01 -7.01 4.46
C VAL A 64 -6.37 -7.41 5.04
N THR A 65 -7.30 -6.47 5.23
CA THR A 65 -8.62 -6.74 5.83
C THR A 65 -9.40 -7.83 5.10
N PRO A 66 -9.54 -7.84 3.75
CA PRO A 66 -10.32 -8.87 3.07
C PRO A 66 -9.73 -10.27 3.28
N LEU A 67 -8.41 -10.40 3.23
CA LEU A 67 -7.72 -11.66 3.47
C LEU A 67 -7.90 -12.13 4.93
N SER A 68 -7.63 -11.25 5.88
CA SER A 68 -7.72 -11.55 7.31
C SER A 68 -9.13 -11.97 7.72
N PHE A 69 -10.13 -11.28 7.20
CA PHE A 69 -11.52 -11.59 7.45
C PHE A 69 -11.93 -12.93 6.85
N GLY A 70 -11.57 -13.19 5.60
CA GLY A 70 -11.87 -14.45 4.93
C GLY A 70 -11.26 -15.66 5.65
N VAL A 71 -10.00 -15.54 6.07
CA VAL A 71 -9.33 -16.57 6.87
C VAL A 71 -10.04 -16.79 8.22
N ALA A 72 -10.42 -15.71 8.91
CA ALA A 72 -11.15 -15.78 10.17
C ALA A 72 -12.49 -16.51 10.02
N VAL A 73 -13.25 -16.21 8.98
CA VAL A 73 -14.55 -16.88 8.68
C VAL A 73 -14.33 -18.37 8.46
N VAL A 74 -13.35 -18.76 7.64
CA VAL A 74 -13.04 -20.18 7.37
C VAL A 74 -12.67 -20.91 8.66
N LEU A 75 -11.75 -20.35 9.47
CA LEU A 75 -11.29 -20.99 10.71
C LEU A 75 -12.42 -21.15 11.73
N VAL A 76 -13.24 -20.13 11.92
CA VAL A 76 -14.38 -20.20 12.85
C VAL A 76 -15.42 -21.22 12.40
N CYS A 77 -15.73 -21.27 11.11
CA CYS A 77 -16.69 -22.24 10.56
C CYS A 77 -16.17 -23.69 10.67
N VAL A 78 -14.89 -23.90 10.35
CA VAL A 78 -14.25 -25.23 10.49
C VAL A 78 -14.26 -25.69 11.94
N HIS A 79 -13.77 -24.84 12.84
CA HIS A 79 -13.76 -25.15 14.29
C HIS A 79 -15.16 -25.49 14.83
N ARG A 80 -16.18 -24.75 14.40
CA ARG A 80 -17.57 -24.99 14.81
C ARG A 80 -18.11 -26.34 14.26
N ASN A 81 -17.70 -26.70 13.06
CA ASN A 81 -18.08 -28.01 12.49
C ASN A 81 -17.37 -29.17 13.19
N GLU A 82 -16.08 -29.03 13.46
CA GLU A 82 -15.29 -30.07 14.13
C GLU A 82 -15.70 -30.28 15.59
N SER A 83 -16.08 -29.21 16.29
CA SER A 83 -16.60 -29.28 17.66
C SER A 83 -18.00 -29.88 17.77
N GLY A 84 -18.64 -30.24 16.66
CA GLY A 84 -20.00 -30.78 16.64
C GLY A 84 -21.10 -29.75 16.95
N ALA A 85 -20.74 -28.49 17.21
CA ALA A 85 -21.70 -27.44 17.54
C ALA A 85 -22.73 -27.20 16.42
N THR A 86 -22.30 -27.35 15.17
CA THR A 86 -23.20 -27.26 14.01
C THR A 86 -24.26 -28.37 14.01
N LEU A 87 -23.90 -29.58 14.45
CA LEU A 87 -24.83 -30.69 14.55
C LEU A 87 -25.86 -30.45 15.66
N LEU A 88 -25.41 -29.99 16.84
CA LEU A 88 -26.31 -29.66 17.96
C LEU A 88 -27.32 -28.58 17.60
N VAL A 89 -26.91 -27.56 16.85
CA VAL A 89 -27.78 -26.47 16.40
C VAL A 89 -28.83 -26.99 15.38
N ARG A 90 -28.43 -27.92 14.51
CA ARG A 90 -29.34 -28.56 13.56
C ARG A 90 -30.37 -29.48 14.23
N THR A 91 -29.94 -30.26 15.21
CA THR A 91 -30.86 -31.11 16.00
C THR A 91 -31.86 -30.29 16.80
N ALA A 92 -31.50 -29.06 17.18
CA ALA A 92 -32.40 -28.09 17.78
C ALA A 92 -33.37 -27.41 16.78
N GLY A 93 -33.40 -27.86 15.51
CA GLY A 93 -34.32 -27.39 14.47
C GLY A 93 -33.91 -26.10 13.79
N ARG A 94 -32.69 -25.59 14.03
CA ARG A 94 -32.21 -24.36 13.42
C ARG A 94 -31.62 -24.63 12.03
N SER A 95 -31.94 -23.79 11.06
CA SER A 95 -31.45 -23.94 9.70
C SER A 95 -29.98 -23.43 9.57
N PRO A 96 -29.15 -24.05 8.72
CA PRO A 96 -27.80 -23.59 8.42
C PRO A 96 -27.77 -22.16 7.85
N LEU A 97 -28.85 -21.75 7.18
CA LEU A 97 -29.01 -20.41 6.61
C LEU A 97 -29.03 -19.33 7.69
N SER A 98 -29.55 -19.63 8.90
CA SER A 98 -29.60 -18.65 9.98
C SER A 98 -28.19 -18.32 10.50
N ASP A 99 -27.32 -19.33 10.61
CA ASP A 99 -25.92 -19.13 11.01
C ASP A 99 -25.13 -18.41 9.91
N GLY A 100 -25.38 -18.74 8.63
CA GLY A 100 -24.85 -18.02 7.49
C GLY A 100 -25.28 -16.55 7.45
N GLY A 101 -26.54 -16.27 7.81
CA GLY A 101 -27.06 -14.91 7.92
C GLY A 101 -26.32 -14.07 8.96
N VAL A 102 -25.97 -14.65 10.12
CA VAL A 102 -25.19 -13.97 11.17
C VAL A 102 -23.78 -13.63 10.69
N LEU A 103 -23.11 -14.54 9.99
CA LEU A 103 -21.79 -14.31 9.42
C LEU A 103 -21.81 -13.22 8.34
N THR A 104 -22.78 -13.28 7.43
CA THR A 104 -22.95 -12.29 6.36
C THR A 104 -23.30 -10.91 6.92
N PHE A 105 -24.13 -10.85 7.97
CA PHE A 105 -24.42 -9.60 8.66
C PHE A 105 -23.15 -8.99 9.27
N PHE A 106 -22.33 -9.79 9.94
CA PHE A 106 -21.06 -9.32 10.49
C PHE A 106 -20.10 -8.87 9.39
N ALA A 107 -20.03 -9.61 8.27
CA ALA A 107 -19.27 -9.20 7.09
C ALA A 107 -19.73 -7.84 6.55
N ALA A 108 -21.03 -7.59 6.51
CA ALA A 108 -21.58 -6.30 6.10
C ALA A 108 -21.20 -5.17 7.06
N CYS A 109 -21.17 -5.43 8.37
CA CYS A 109 -20.70 -4.46 9.37
C CYS A 109 -19.22 -4.14 9.19
N VAL A 110 -18.37 -5.15 8.96
CA VAL A 110 -16.93 -4.96 8.69
C VAL A 110 -16.74 -4.22 7.36
N ALA A 111 -17.47 -4.57 6.31
CA ALA A 111 -17.44 -3.88 5.02
C ALA A 111 -17.83 -2.40 5.14
N ALA A 112 -18.89 -2.10 5.89
CA ALA A 112 -19.29 -0.72 6.17
C ALA A 112 -18.20 0.04 6.95
N GLY A 113 -17.62 -0.59 7.97
CA GLY A 113 -16.48 -0.02 8.72
C GLY A 113 -15.27 0.25 7.82
N LEU A 114 -14.96 -0.67 6.91
CA LEU A 114 -13.88 -0.51 5.94
C LEU A 114 -14.15 0.68 4.99
N LEU A 115 -15.37 0.82 4.48
CA LEU A 115 -15.76 1.95 3.63
C LEU A 115 -15.69 3.29 4.37
N VAL A 116 -16.10 3.35 5.64
CA VAL A 116 -15.96 4.54 6.47
C VAL A 116 -14.49 4.86 6.70
N ALA A 117 -13.67 3.87 7.07
CA ALA A 117 -12.24 4.05 7.27
C ALA A 117 -11.54 4.52 5.98
N SER A 118 -11.87 3.93 4.82
CA SER A 118 -11.32 4.32 3.52
C SER A 118 -11.76 5.72 3.06
N SER A 119 -12.87 6.23 3.61
CA SER A 119 -13.38 7.58 3.31
C SER A 119 -12.76 8.67 4.17
N THR A 120 -12.34 8.36 5.39
CA THR A 120 -11.92 9.34 6.40
C THR A 120 -10.52 9.09 6.94
N LEU A 121 -10.32 7.95 7.60
CA LEU A 121 -9.08 7.64 8.32
C LEU A 121 -7.90 7.44 7.37
N ILE A 122 -8.09 6.67 6.31
CA ILE A 122 -7.01 6.32 5.37
C ILE A 122 -6.53 7.54 4.57
N PRO A 123 -7.39 8.39 3.98
CA PRO A 123 -6.95 9.63 3.36
C PRO A 123 -6.21 10.58 4.31
N ALA A 124 -6.67 10.68 5.57
CA ALA A 124 -6.01 11.51 6.57
C ALA A 124 -4.61 10.97 6.93
N SER A 125 -4.48 9.66 7.14
CA SER A 125 -3.20 9.03 7.44
C SER A 125 -2.22 9.10 6.26
N GLN A 126 -2.69 8.94 5.03
CA GLN A 126 -1.87 9.09 3.83
C GLN A 126 -1.37 10.53 3.63
N LYS A 127 -2.19 11.54 3.93
CA LYS A 127 -1.75 12.93 3.94
C LYS A 127 -0.69 13.17 4.99
N ALA A 128 -0.88 12.67 6.22
CA ALA A 128 0.10 12.79 7.29
C ALA A 128 1.44 12.13 6.91
N TYR A 129 1.39 10.91 6.34
CA TYR A 129 2.57 10.23 5.83
C TYR A 129 3.33 11.06 4.79
N ARG A 130 2.61 11.65 3.82
CA ARG A 130 3.23 12.45 2.75
C ARG A 130 3.79 13.76 3.25
N LEU A 131 3.10 14.43 4.17
CA LEU A 131 3.60 15.66 4.80
C LEU A 131 4.89 15.35 5.56
N LEU A 132 4.88 14.31 6.40
CA LEU A 132 6.06 13.90 7.16
C LEU A 132 7.23 13.53 6.24
N ASN A 133 6.96 12.76 5.19
CA ASN A 133 7.99 12.40 4.20
C ASN A 133 8.53 13.63 3.44
N ALA A 134 7.67 14.60 3.10
CA ALA A 134 8.08 15.84 2.47
C ALA A 134 8.93 16.71 3.43
N GLU A 135 8.51 16.82 4.70
CA GLU A 135 9.25 17.55 5.73
C GLU A 135 10.65 16.95 5.94
N LEU A 136 10.74 15.62 5.95
CA LEU A 136 12.02 14.92 6.08
C LEU A 136 12.95 15.16 4.87
N GLN A 137 12.39 15.22 3.67
CA GLN A 137 13.15 15.59 2.49
C GLN A 137 13.61 17.06 2.53
N GLN A 138 12.89 17.94 3.23
CA GLN A 138 13.22 19.37 3.37
C GLN A 138 14.29 19.63 4.43
N VAL A 139 14.20 19.02 5.61
CA VAL A 139 15.21 19.12 6.67
C VAL A 139 16.59 18.74 6.14
N GLY A 140 16.58 17.89 5.08
CA GLY A 140 17.74 17.56 4.30
C GLY A 140 18.46 18.68 3.58
N LEU A 141 17.86 19.82 3.38
CA LEU A 141 18.42 20.90 2.55
C LEU A 141 18.73 22.17 3.34
N ASP A 142 18.01 22.45 4.43
CA ASP A 142 18.13 23.72 5.17
C ASP A 142 19.20 23.71 6.30
N GLU A 143 19.48 22.55 6.90
CA GLU A 143 20.44 22.41 8.01
C GLU A 143 21.63 21.49 7.69
N ARG A 144 21.77 21.05 6.45
CA ARG A 144 22.81 20.07 6.13
C ARG A 144 24.11 20.70 5.70
N VAL A 145 24.98 20.40 6.46
CA VAL A 145 26.28 19.87 6.06
C VAL A 145 25.96 18.64 5.16
N LEU A 146 25.94 18.84 3.85
CA LEU A 146 25.84 17.74 2.89
C LEU A 146 26.84 16.66 3.30
N PRO A 147 26.48 15.37 3.31
CA PRO A 147 27.33 14.32 3.85
C PRO A 147 28.70 14.33 3.19
N VAL A 148 29.71 14.51 3.99
CA VAL A 148 31.14 14.57 3.53
C VAL A 148 31.60 13.12 3.30
N GLY A 149 32.19 12.87 2.13
CA GLY A 149 32.79 11.58 1.79
C GLY A 149 31.80 10.49 1.34
N VAL A 150 30.50 10.72 1.36
CA VAL A 150 29.50 9.75 0.92
C VAL A 150 28.83 10.25 -0.36
N PRO A 151 28.81 9.47 -1.45
CA PRO A 151 28.07 9.85 -2.64
C PRO A 151 26.57 9.80 -2.38
N PHE A 152 25.86 10.88 -2.66
CA PHE A 152 24.40 10.93 -2.59
C PHE A 152 23.80 11.32 -3.95
N THR A 153 22.58 10.88 -4.21
CA THR A 153 21.92 11.11 -5.49
C THR A 153 20.99 12.31 -5.39
N VAL A 154 21.14 13.26 -6.31
CA VAL A 154 20.26 14.41 -6.46
C VAL A 154 19.40 14.21 -7.70
N GLY A 155 18.08 14.16 -7.53
CA GLY A 155 17.19 13.80 -8.63
C GLY A 155 17.26 12.32 -8.98
N ARG A 156 17.18 11.98 -10.28
CA ARG A 156 17.18 10.59 -10.76
C ARG A 156 18.56 10.09 -11.19
N ASP A 157 19.39 10.99 -11.74
CA ASP A 157 20.57 10.58 -12.50
C ASP A 157 21.84 11.38 -12.18
N VAL A 158 21.78 12.27 -11.16
CA VAL A 158 22.93 13.08 -10.73
C VAL A 158 23.46 12.58 -9.40
N ARG A 159 24.74 12.18 -9.35
CA ARG A 159 25.44 11.82 -8.11
C ARG A 159 26.38 12.93 -7.70
N LEU A 160 26.30 13.29 -6.43
CA LEU A 160 27.12 14.33 -5.82
C LEU A 160 27.97 13.69 -4.72
N THR A 161 29.25 14.03 -4.69
CA THR A 161 30.16 13.66 -3.60
C THR A 161 30.91 14.91 -3.16
N ILE A 162 30.99 15.14 -1.86
CA ILE A 162 31.60 16.30 -1.25
C ILE A 162 32.81 15.85 -0.40
N GLY A 163 33.97 16.43 -0.61
CA GLY A 163 35.18 16.04 0.12
C GLY A 163 35.24 16.66 1.53
N ALA A 164 34.91 17.93 1.68
CA ALA A 164 34.93 18.62 2.96
C ALA A 164 33.88 19.74 3.02
N HIS A 165 33.42 20.04 4.24
CA HIS A 165 32.58 21.19 4.53
C HIS A 165 33.45 22.29 5.19
N VAL A 166 33.34 23.48 4.65
CA VAL A 166 33.96 24.69 5.22
C VAL A 166 32.82 25.62 5.60
N ASP A 167 32.91 26.31 6.72
CA ASP A 167 31.87 27.18 7.28
C ASP A 167 31.12 28.03 6.23
N ASP A 168 29.85 28.33 6.48
CA ASP A 168 29.03 29.28 5.72
C ASP A 168 28.53 28.79 4.32
N GLY A 169 28.18 27.51 4.21
CA GLY A 169 27.63 26.95 2.98
C GLY A 169 28.63 26.77 1.83
N MET A 170 29.91 26.76 2.15
CA MET A 170 30.99 26.44 1.23
C MET A 170 31.44 24.98 1.40
N TYR A 171 31.64 24.35 0.29
CA TYR A 171 32.08 22.96 0.17
C TYR A 171 33.40 22.90 -0.60
N GLU A 172 34.29 21.99 -0.21
CA GLU A 172 35.55 21.74 -0.91
C GLU A 172 35.57 20.31 -1.51
N ASP A 173 36.31 20.19 -2.62
CA ASP A 173 36.51 18.96 -3.39
C ASP A 173 35.19 18.28 -3.78
N LEU A 174 34.40 18.98 -4.58
CA LEU A 174 33.10 18.52 -5.06
C LEU A 174 33.26 17.72 -6.35
N LEU A 175 32.63 16.54 -6.40
CA LEU A 175 32.48 15.71 -7.57
C LEU A 175 31.01 15.54 -7.93
N VAL A 176 30.61 15.96 -9.12
CA VAL A 176 29.29 15.77 -9.68
C VAL A 176 29.40 14.83 -10.86
N VAL A 177 28.58 13.79 -10.87
CA VAL A 177 28.49 12.86 -12.01
C VAL A 177 27.04 12.86 -12.47
N ASP A 178 26.82 13.29 -13.69
CA ASP A 178 25.50 13.36 -14.32
C ASP A 178 25.36 12.30 -15.41
N TYR A 179 24.35 11.43 -15.25
CA TYR A 179 23.97 10.36 -16.15
C TYR A 179 22.66 10.65 -16.91
N SER A 180 22.16 11.89 -16.85
CA SER A 180 20.83 12.25 -17.43
C SER A 180 20.77 12.06 -18.92
N ALA A 181 21.89 12.14 -19.64
CA ALA A 181 21.96 11.93 -21.06
C ALA A 181 22.29 10.45 -21.38
N LEU A 182 21.48 9.80 -22.21
CA LEU A 182 21.62 8.38 -22.57
C LEU A 182 22.96 8.04 -23.21
N ASP A 183 23.60 9.02 -23.90
CA ASP A 183 24.83 8.81 -24.67
C ASP A 183 26.06 9.56 -24.13
N GLU A 184 25.90 10.30 -23.04
CA GLU A 184 26.99 11.13 -22.49
C GLU A 184 27.00 11.06 -20.96
N THR A 185 28.19 10.90 -20.38
CA THR A 185 28.40 11.08 -18.94
C THR A 185 29.17 12.36 -18.72
N ILE A 186 28.63 13.26 -17.89
CA ILE A 186 29.26 14.51 -17.53
C ILE A 186 29.82 14.38 -16.12
N ILE A 187 31.12 14.56 -15.97
CA ILE A 187 31.82 14.55 -14.69
C ILE A 187 32.35 15.96 -14.44
N VAL A 188 31.90 16.58 -13.36
CA VAL A 188 32.38 17.90 -12.96
C VAL A 188 33.10 17.77 -11.64
N ARG A 189 34.35 18.21 -11.63
CA ARG A 189 35.13 18.30 -10.39
C ARG A 189 35.47 19.78 -10.10
N ALA A 190 35.14 20.27 -8.90
CA ALA A 190 35.41 21.63 -8.48
C ALA A 190 36.12 21.64 -7.14
N LYS A 191 37.08 22.58 -6.99
CA LYS A 191 37.76 22.73 -5.72
C LYS A 191 36.91 23.38 -4.66
N ARG A 192 35.99 24.28 -5.06
CA ARG A 192 35.07 24.96 -4.18
C ARG A 192 33.69 24.98 -4.82
N ALA A 193 32.69 24.89 -3.96
CA ALA A 193 31.30 24.98 -4.38
C ALA A 193 30.49 25.75 -3.33
N ARG A 194 29.56 26.58 -3.78
CA ARG A 194 28.62 27.29 -2.91
C ARG A 194 27.21 26.96 -3.37
N LEU A 195 26.39 26.48 -2.46
CA LEU A 195 24.97 26.25 -2.70
C LEU A 195 24.18 27.50 -2.33
N ALA A 196 23.52 28.12 -3.31
CA ALA A 196 22.62 29.24 -3.10
C ALA A 196 21.18 28.79 -3.36
N PRO A 197 20.24 28.96 -2.41
CA PRO A 197 18.82 28.69 -2.66
C PRO A 197 18.32 29.71 -3.69
N SER A 198 17.60 29.23 -4.72
CA SER A 198 16.93 30.08 -5.69
C SER A 198 15.45 30.23 -5.32
N ALA A 199 14.84 31.36 -5.71
CA ALA A 199 13.44 31.66 -5.43
C ALA A 199 12.45 30.66 -6.08
N ASP A 200 12.88 29.90 -7.09
CA ASP A 200 12.06 28.93 -7.84
C ASP A 200 12.23 27.48 -7.38
N ASN A 201 12.59 27.24 -6.14
CA ASN A 201 12.88 25.88 -5.63
C ASN A 201 14.02 25.13 -6.36
N SER A 202 14.78 25.78 -7.22
CA SER A 202 16.01 25.26 -7.77
C SER A 202 17.18 25.71 -6.92
N GLY A 203 18.07 24.81 -6.53
CA GLY A 203 19.35 25.18 -5.95
C GLY A 203 20.33 25.54 -7.07
N VAL A 204 20.99 26.67 -6.97
CA VAL A 204 22.09 26.99 -7.86
C VAL A 204 23.40 26.66 -7.16
N LEU A 205 24.07 25.65 -7.66
CA LEU A 205 25.41 25.29 -7.21
C LEU A 205 26.45 26.09 -8.01
N THR A 206 27.06 27.05 -7.40
CA THR A 206 28.16 27.79 -8.00
C THR A 206 29.45 27.05 -7.75
N LEU A 207 30.12 26.63 -8.80
CA LEU A 207 31.36 25.86 -8.78
C LEU A 207 32.54 26.77 -9.12
N GLU A 208 33.60 26.72 -8.36
CA GLU A 208 34.82 27.52 -8.57
C GLU A 208 36.03 26.59 -8.75
N GLN A 209 36.92 27.01 -9.67
CA GLN A 209 38.19 26.35 -9.97
C GLN A 209 38.04 24.86 -10.28
N GLY A 210 37.28 24.52 -11.36
CA GLY A 210 36.97 23.16 -11.69
C GLY A 210 37.32 22.74 -13.11
N GLN A 211 37.06 21.46 -13.34
CA GLN A 211 37.17 20.80 -14.66
C GLN A 211 35.86 20.05 -14.93
N LEU A 212 35.39 20.18 -16.14
CA LEU A 212 34.27 19.44 -16.67
C LEU A 212 34.82 18.43 -17.68
N GLN A 213 34.55 17.15 -17.45
CA GLN A 213 34.86 16.07 -18.38
C GLN A 213 33.55 15.54 -18.96
N ARG A 214 33.48 15.53 -20.29
CA ARG A 214 32.39 14.91 -21.02
C ARG A 214 32.91 13.63 -21.66
N ILE A 215 32.28 12.52 -21.37
CA ILE A 215 32.58 11.20 -21.92
C ILE A 215 31.39 10.78 -22.79
N THR A 216 31.60 10.65 -24.08
CA THR A 216 30.58 10.19 -25.04
C THR A 216 30.57 8.67 -25.10
N ALA A 217 29.45 8.04 -25.47
CA ALA A 217 29.34 6.60 -25.63
C ALA A 217 30.38 5.99 -26.62
N THR A 218 30.92 6.80 -27.52
CA THR A 218 32.01 6.44 -28.43
C THR A 218 33.39 6.46 -27.79
N GLY A 219 33.49 6.80 -26.47
CA GLY A 219 34.77 6.85 -25.74
C GLY A 219 35.56 8.14 -25.95
N GLN A 220 35.01 9.13 -26.67
CA GLN A 220 35.68 10.45 -26.79
C GLN A 220 35.56 11.20 -25.48
N GLN A 221 36.68 11.70 -24.97
CA GLN A 221 36.76 12.54 -23.76
C GLN A 221 37.08 13.97 -24.18
N THR A 222 36.26 14.90 -23.71
CA THR A 222 36.49 16.34 -23.81
C THR A 222 36.62 16.92 -22.39
N THR A 223 37.73 17.59 -22.10
CA THR A 223 37.95 18.22 -20.82
C THR A 223 37.99 19.75 -20.98
N VAL A 224 37.16 20.43 -20.22
CA VAL A 224 37.08 21.89 -20.17
C VAL A 224 37.40 22.38 -18.75
N SER A 225 38.38 23.24 -18.59
CA SER A 225 38.65 23.87 -17.32
C SER A 225 37.90 25.18 -17.20
N PHE A 226 37.32 25.46 -16.05
CA PHE A 226 36.57 26.68 -15.80
C PHE A 226 37.04 27.36 -14.49
N ALA A 227 36.97 28.69 -14.48
CA ALA A 227 37.25 29.48 -13.28
C ALA A 227 36.03 29.52 -12.34
N SER A 228 34.84 29.67 -12.92
CA SER A 228 33.58 29.62 -12.23
C SER A 228 32.49 29.16 -13.21
N THR A 229 31.57 28.32 -12.73
CA THR A 229 30.38 27.90 -13.47
C THR A 229 29.21 27.71 -12.50
N SER A 230 28.00 27.83 -12.97
CA SER A 230 26.80 27.56 -12.18
C SER A 230 26.07 26.34 -12.74
N LEU A 231 25.75 25.41 -11.85
CA LEU A 231 24.93 24.24 -12.18
C LEU A 231 23.58 24.39 -11.48
N ALA A 232 22.50 24.42 -12.25
CA ALA A 232 21.17 24.37 -11.68
C ALA A 232 20.90 22.92 -11.24
N LEU A 233 20.67 22.74 -9.95
CA LEU A 233 20.25 21.47 -9.38
C LEU A 233 18.75 21.50 -9.20
N ASP A 234 18.04 20.53 -9.78
CA ASP A 234 16.65 20.27 -9.43
C ASP A 234 16.61 19.70 -8.02
N LEU A 235 16.67 20.60 -7.04
CA LEU A 235 16.47 20.22 -5.64
C LEU A 235 14.99 19.86 -5.46
N PRO A 236 14.69 18.81 -4.68
CA PRO A 236 13.29 18.51 -4.35
C PRO A 236 12.67 19.76 -3.71
N ALA A 237 11.52 20.16 -4.24
CA ALA A 237 10.83 21.39 -3.87
C ALA A 237 10.74 21.57 -2.35
N THR A 238 11.15 22.73 -1.84
CA THR A 238 11.09 23.10 -0.41
C THR A 238 9.65 23.19 0.11
N THR A 239 8.65 23.25 -0.77
CA THR A 239 7.24 23.13 -0.40
C THR A 239 6.70 21.78 -0.87
N PRO A 240 5.94 21.07 -0.04
CA PRO A 240 5.28 19.85 -0.47
C PRO A 240 4.51 20.14 -1.76
N ASN A 241 4.85 19.47 -2.85
CA ASN A 241 4.15 19.65 -4.11
C ASN A 241 2.64 19.43 -3.87
N PRO A 242 1.79 20.47 -4.04
CA PRO A 242 0.36 20.36 -3.78
C PRO A 242 -0.29 19.26 -4.62
N ALA A 243 0.27 18.94 -5.79
CA ALA A 243 -0.17 17.80 -6.60
C ALA A 243 0.15 16.46 -5.93
N ALA A 244 1.27 16.33 -5.22
CA ALA A 244 1.62 15.12 -4.47
C ALA A 244 0.72 14.91 -3.25
N LEU A 245 0.28 15.98 -2.60
CA LEU A 245 -0.66 15.94 -1.48
C LEU A 245 -2.10 15.66 -1.92
N ASN A 246 -2.46 15.99 -3.16
CA ASN A 246 -3.82 15.87 -3.70
C ASN A 246 -3.97 14.64 -4.62
N ARG A 247 -3.15 13.61 -4.43
CA ARG A 247 -3.28 12.36 -5.19
C ARG A 247 -4.61 11.67 -4.87
N VAL A 248 -5.07 10.85 -5.80
CA VAL A 248 -6.36 10.18 -5.77
C VAL A 248 -6.57 9.35 -4.48
N ASP A 249 -5.52 8.68 -4.01
CA ASP A 249 -5.52 7.86 -2.79
C ASP A 249 -5.69 8.67 -1.48
N THR A 250 -5.46 9.99 -1.52
CA THR A 250 -5.68 10.90 -0.38
C THR A 250 -7.05 11.56 -0.39
N ARG A 251 -7.90 11.27 -1.38
CA ARG A 251 -9.25 11.85 -1.51
C ARG A 251 -10.27 11.00 -0.76
N SER A 252 -11.27 11.66 -0.15
CA SER A 252 -12.40 10.96 0.48
C SER A 252 -13.26 10.27 -0.59
N SER A 253 -13.95 9.18 -0.22
CA SER A 253 -14.82 8.45 -1.17
C SER A 253 -15.95 9.30 -1.73
N LEU A 254 -16.47 10.27 -0.97
CA LEU A 254 -17.48 11.23 -1.46
C LEU A 254 -16.91 12.13 -2.56
N ARG A 255 -15.69 12.59 -2.41
CA ARG A 255 -15.00 13.40 -3.42
C ARG A 255 -14.67 12.58 -4.66
N LEU A 256 -14.22 11.33 -4.48
CA LEU A 256 -14.01 10.40 -5.60
C LEU A 256 -15.29 10.12 -6.38
N LEU A 257 -16.43 10.03 -5.69
CA LEU A 257 -17.74 9.85 -6.33
C LEU A 257 -18.13 11.09 -7.15
N ALA A 258 -17.88 12.29 -6.65
CA ALA A 258 -18.13 13.54 -7.37
C ALA A 258 -17.22 13.70 -8.59
N GLU A 259 -16.01 13.17 -8.53
CA GLU A 259 -15.00 13.20 -9.58
C GLU A 259 -14.92 11.88 -10.37
N ALA A 260 -15.96 11.03 -10.32
CA ALA A 260 -15.97 9.70 -10.94
C ALA A 260 -15.87 9.68 -12.47
N ALA A 261 -16.00 10.85 -13.13
CA ALA A 261 -15.72 11.00 -14.55
C ALA A 261 -14.20 10.88 -14.88
N ASP A 262 -13.33 11.12 -13.89
CA ASP A 262 -11.89 10.92 -14.01
C ASP A 262 -11.55 9.43 -13.77
N ALA A 263 -10.83 8.82 -14.72
CA ALA A 263 -10.51 7.39 -14.70
C ALA A 263 -9.78 6.96 -13.40
N ALA A 264 -8.85 7.77 -12.92
CA ALA A 264 -8.09 7.47 -11.71
C ALA A 264 -8.99 7.51 -10.44
N SER A 265 -9.95 8.45 -10.39
CA SER A 265 -10.92 8.56 -9.30
C SER A 265 -11.90 7.39 -9.30
N ALA A 266 -12.35 6.96 -10.49
CA ALA A 266 -13.22 5.81 -10.68
C ALA A 266 -12.52 4.49 -10.31
N GLU A 267 -11.25 4.33 -10.66
CA GLU A 267 -10.42 3.18 -10.30
C GLU A 267 -10.32 3.02 -8.78
N GLU A 268 -9.92 4.07 -8.07
CA GLU A 268 -9.77 4.03 -6.61
C GLU A 268 -11.11 3.76 -5.92
N LEU A 269 -12.20 4.36 -6.38
CA LEU A 269 -13.55 4.11 -5.86
C LEU A 269 -13.96 2.65 -6.07
N THR A 270 -13.72 2.12 -7.28
CA THR A 270 -14.01 0.72 -7.63
C THR A 270 -13.22 -0.23 -6.74
N ARG A 271 -11.94 0.04 -6.49
CA ARG A 271 -11.08 -0.75 -5.61
C ARG A 271 -11.65 -0.81 -4.19
N ARG A 272 -12.08 0.32 -3.63
CA ARG A 272 -12.69 0.39 -2.28
C ARG A 272 -14.00 -0.39 -2.20
N LEU A 273 -14.87 -0.23 -3.17
CA LEU A 273 -16.14 -0.94 -3.25
C LEU A 273 -15.94 -2.45 -3.44
N ALA A 274 -15.04 -2.84 -4.32
CA ALA A 274 -14.72 -4.23 -4.59
C ALA A 274 -14.17 -4.95 -3.35
N ALA A 275 -13.31 -4.29 -2.56
CA ALA A 275 -12.82 -4.83 -1.30
C ALA A 275 -13.95 -5.05 -0.29
N ALA A 276 -14.90 -4.11 -0.16
CA ALA A 276 -16.04 -4.24 0.73
C ALA A 276 -17.02 -5.36 0.27
N LEU A 277 -17.31 -5.44 -1.01
CA LEU A 277 -18.19 -6.45 -1.59
C LEU A 277 -17.61 -7.86 -1.49
N SER A 278 -16.30 -8.00 -1.64
CA SER A 278 -15.60 -9.28 -1.50
C SER A 278 -15.73 -9.88 -0.09
N LEU A 279 -15.74 -9.07 0.96
CA LEU A 279 -15.98 -9.51 2.34
C LEU A 279 -17.33 -10.19 2.48
N ILE A 280 -18.38 -9.57 1.96
CA ILE A 280 -19.76 -10.04 2.08
C ILE A 280 -19.94 -11.31 1.25
N SER A 281 -19.54 -11.31 -0.02
CA SER A 281 -19.73 -12.42 -0.94
C SER A 281 -18.95 -13.67 -0.52
N PHE A 282 -17.67 -13.51 -0.10
CA PHE A 282 -16.87 -14.62 0.36
C PHE A 282 -17.39 -15.21 1.68
N SER A 283 -17.85 -14.37 2.61
CA SER A 283 -18.47 -14.81 3.85
C SER A 283 -19.72 -15.67 3.61
N ALA A 284 -20.59 -15.21 2.73
CA ALA A 284 -21.82 -15.94 2.37
C ALA A 284 -21.49 -17.28 1.70
N MET A 285 -20.56 -17.31 0.75
CA MET A 285 -20.10 -18.53 0.11
C MET A 285 -19.51 -19.53 1.11
N THR A 286 -18.59 -19.07 1.96
CA THR A 286 -17.93 -19.91 2.96
C THR A 286 -18.94 -20.51 3.94
N ALA A 287 -19.89 -19.70 4.42
CA ALA A 287 -20.93 -20.14 5.31
C ALA A 287 -21.77 -21.27 4.66
N LEU A 288 -22.16 -21.12 3.40
CA LEU A 288 -22.96 -22.11 2.70
C LEU A 288 -22.18 -23.40 2.40
N VAL A 289 -20.92 -23.28 2.00
CA VAL A 289 -20.07 -24.45 1.73
C VAL A 289 -19.81 -25.26 2.99
N LEU A 290 -19.49 -24.59 4.10
CA LEU A 290 -19.09 -25.27 5.34
C LEU A 290 -20.27 -25.73 6.18
N PHE A 291 -21.32 -24.93 6.31
CA PHE A 291 -22.46 -25.30 7.16
C PHE A 291 -23.41 -26.29 6.50
N ASP A 292 -23.41 -26.43 5.19
CA ASP A 292 -24.29 -27.39 4.53
C ASP A 292 -23.69 -28.82 4.43
N ARG A 293 -22.38 -28.97 4.65
CA ARG A 293 -21.74 -30.30 4.69
C ARG A 293 -22.06 -31.03 5.99
N ARG A 294 -22.26 -32.35 5.90
CA ARG A 294 -22.33 -33.21 7.08
C ARG A 294 -20.95 -33.22 7.74
N PRO A 295 -20.87 -33.17 9.08
CA PRO A 295 -19.60 -33.35 9.76
C PRO A 295 -19.04 -34.71 9.38
N GLN A 296 -17.93 -34.72 8.66
CA GLN A 296 -17.24 -35.94 8.27
C GLN A 296 -16.21 -36.25 9.36
N ALA A 297 -16.00 -37.55 9.63
CA ALA A 297 -14.99 -38.03 10.55
C ALA A 297 -13.54 -37.70 10.11
N ALA A 298 -13.33 -37.42 8.84
CA ALA A 298 -12.07 -36.89 8.32
C ALA A 298 -12.07 -35.36 8.51
N GLY A 299 -11.02 -34.80 9.12
CA GLY A 299 -10.89 -33.38 9.40
C GLY A 299 -11.16 -32.47 8.22
N GLN A 300 -11.71 -31.30 8.48
CA GLN A 300 -12.07 -30.33 7.43
C GLN A 300 -10.87 -29.45 6.98
N ALA A 301 -9.68 -29.74 7.48
CA ALA A 301 -8.46 -29.00 7.15
C ALA A 301 -8.20 -28.86 5.63
N PRO A 302 -8.31 -29.91 4.79
CA PRO A 302 -8.06 -29.77 3.35
C PRO A 302 -9.08 -28.84 2.67
N LEU A 303 -10.33 -28.85 3.12
CA LEU A 303 -11.35 -27.93 2.61
C LEU A 303 -11.08 -26.48 3.03
N ALA A 304 -10.64 -26.28 4.28
CA ALA A 304 -10.24 -24.97 4.76
C ALA A 304 -9.08 -24.39 3.95
N LEU A 305 -8.04 -25.17 3.70
CA LEU A 305 -6.91 -24.78 2.86
C LEU A 305 -7.33 -24.45 1.43
N MET A 306 -8.23 -25.25 0.86
CA MET A 306 -8.79 -24.98 -0.48
C MET A 306 -9.56 -23.66 -0.52
N LEU A 307 -10.37 -23.35 0.50
CA LEU A 307 -11.12 -22.10 0.57
C LEU A 307 -10.21 -20.89 0.77
N ILE A 308 -9.19 -21.01 1.61
CA ILE A 308 -8.19 -19.96 1.81
C ILE A 308 -7.38 -19.74 0.52
N GLY A 309 -6.97 -20.81 -0.15
CA GLY A 309 -6.28 -20.74 -1.44
C GLY A 309 -7.16 -20.07 -2.50
N ALA A 310 -8.43 -20.42 -2.58
CA ALA A 310 -9.40 -19.80 -3.49
C ALA A 310 -9.58 -18.31 -3.18
N LEU A 311 -9.61 -17.91 -1.91
CA LEU A 311 -9.66 -16.50 -1.50
C LEU A 311 -8.42 -15.74 -1.97
N ILE A 312 -7.23 -16.29 -1.78
CA ILE A 312 -5.98 -15.65 -2.20
C ILE A 312 -5.98 -15.46 -3.72
N VAL A 313 -6.28 -16.52 -4.48
CA VAL A 313 -6.36 -16.46 -5.95
C VAL A 313 -7.39 -15.43 -6.39
N PHE A 314 -8.55 -15.39 -5.75
CA PHE A 314 -9.61 -14.43 -6.02
C PHE A 314 -9.13 -12.97 -5.79
N LEU A 315 -8.49 -12.67 -4.66
CA LEU A 315 -7.98 -11.33 -4.36
C LEU A 315 -6.84 -10.91 -5.29
N VAL A 316 -5.95 -11.85 -5.66
CA VAL A 316 -4.89 -11.61 -6.63
C VAL A 316 -5.46 -11.32 -8.01
N LEU A 317 -6.45 -12.11 -8.47
CA LEU A 317 -7.10 -11.87 -9.75
C LEU A 317 -7.82 -10.53 -9.79
N GLN A 318 -8.52 -10.18 -8.71
CA GLN A 318 -9.19 -8.90 -8.56
C GLN A 318 -8.20 -7.72 -8.62
N SER A 319 -7.06 -7.82 -7.93
CA SER A 319 -6.01 -6.79 -7.98
C SER A 319 -5.37 -6.69 -9.37
N ALA A 320 -5.16 -7.82 -10.05
CA ALA A 320 -4.64 -7.84 -11.41
C ALA A 320 -5.59 -7.20 -12.43
N LEU A 321 -6.90 -7.41 -12.29
CA LEU A 321 -7.91 -6.77 -13.14
C LEU A 321 -7.94 -5.25 -12.94
N ILE A 322 -7.75 -4.77 -11.70
CA ILE A 322 -7.71 -3.33 -11.41
C ILE A 322 -6.43 -2.70 -11.98
N SER A 323 -5.29 -3.40 -11.91
CA SER A 323 -3.99 -2.90 -12.40
C SER A 323 -3.77 -3.11 -13.89
N ALA A 324 -4.65 -3.85 -14.59
CA ALA A 324 -4.55 -4.03 -16.03
C ALA A 324 -4.69 -2.69 -16.76
N SER A 325 -3.80 -2.42 -17.70
CA SER A 325 -3.66 -1.14 -18.40
C SER A 325 -4.97 -0.64 -19.01
N GLY A 326 -5.36 0.58 -18.67
CA GLY A 326 -6.53 1.27 -19.23
C GLY A 326 -7.81 0.99 -18.45
N PHE A 327 -7.90 1.55 -17.23
CA PHE A 327 -9.15 1.51 -16.47
C PHE A 327 -10.29 2.17 -17.25
N SER A 328 -11.27 1.35 -17.61
CA SER A 328 -12.48 1.77 -18.34
C SER A 328 -13.72 1.47 -17.48
N GLN A 329 -14.85 2.05 -17.87
CA GLN A 329 -16.11 1.74 -17.20
C GLN A 329 -16.47 0.24 -17.27
N GLU A 330 -16.07 -0.44 -18.34
CA GLU A 330 -16.25 -1.89 -18.50
C GLU A 330 -15.40 -2.69 -17.50
N THR A 331 -14.14 -2.27 -17.27
CA THR A 331 -13.27 -2.90 -16.27
C THR A 331 -13.79 -2.69 -14.85
N ALA A 332 -14.36 -1.52 -14.54
CA ALA A 332 -15.01 -1.27 -13.26
C ALA A 332 -16.18 -2.22 -13.02
N LEU A 333 -17.05 -2.38 -14.01
CA LEU A 333 -18.18 -3.33 -13.94
C LEU A 333 -17.70 -4.77 -13.82
N ALA A 334 -16.66 -5.17 -14.55
CA ALA A 334 -16.08 -6.50 -14.46
C ALA A 334 -15.51 -6.79 -13.05
N VAL A 335 -14.82 -5.82 -12.45
CA VAL A 335 -14.27 -5.94 -11.08
C VAL A 335 -15.40 -6.07 -10.05
N LEU A 336 -16.45 -5.26 -10.15
CA LEU A 336 -17.61 -5.35 -9.26
C LEU A 336 -18.38 -6.66 -9.46
N ALA A 337 -18.56 -7.10 -10.69
CA ALA A 337 -19.20 -8.39 -11.00
C ALA A 337 -18.38 -9.57 -10.47
N THR A 338 -17.06 -9.56 -10.63
CA THR A 338 -16.18 -10.59 -10.07
C THR A 338 -16.21 -10.58 -8.54
N SER A 339 -16.32 -9.41 -7.89
CA SER A 339 -16.49 -9.31 -6.44
C SER A 339 -17.75 -10.03 -5.94
N MET A 340 -18.79 -10.10 -6.77
CA MET A 340 -20.03 -10.81 -6.51
C MET A 340 -20.02 -12.27 -6.99
N ALA A 341 -18.98 -12.71 -7.71
CA ALA A 341 -18.89 -14.06 -8.26
C ALA A 341 -19.15 -15.17 -7.22
N PRO A 342 -18.66 -15.10 -5.97
CA PRO A 342 -18.98 -16.10 -4.95
C PRO A 342 -20.49 -16.26 -4.71
N PHE A 343 -21.28 -15.20 -4.86
CA PHE A 343 -22.75 -15.29 -4.77
C PHE A 343 -23.38 -16.06 -5.93
N PHE A 344 -22.87 -15.90 -7.14
CA PHE A 344 -23.42 -16.58 -8.32
C PHE A 344 -23.19 -18.09 -8.31
N PHE A 345 -22.16 -18.57 -7.59
CA PHE A 345 -21.92 -20.00 -7.40
C PHE A 345 -22.90 -20.66 -6.40
N LEU A 346 -23.64 -19.90 -5.60
CA LEU A 346 -24.56 -20.43 -4.60
C LEU A 346 -25.70 -21.33 -5.19
N PRO A 347 -26.41 -20.93 -6.28
CA PRO A 347 -27.44 -21.75 -6.86
C PRO A 347 -26.88 -23.04 -7.48
N PHE A 348 -25.68 -23.02 -8.07
CA PHE A 348 -25.04 -24.22 -8.64
C PHE A 348 -24.68 -25.25 -7.56
N ILE A 349 -24.17 -24.80 -6.40
CA ILE A 349 -23.91 -25.67 -5.25
C ILE A 349 -25.22 -26.31 -4.73
N SER A 350 -26.33 -25.57 -4.73
CA SER A 350 -27.62 -26.04 -4.29
C SER A 350 -28.32 -26.99 -5.32
N LEU A 351 -28.12 -26.73 -6.63
CA LEU A 351 -28.67 -27.54 -7.70
C LEU A 351 -27.96 -28.90 -7.84
N GLY A 352 -26.62 -28.91 -7.81
CA GLY A 352 -25.83 -30.14 -7.86
C GLY A 352 -26.21 -31.15 -6.75
N ARG A 353 -26.76 -30.66 -5.65
CA ARG A 353 -27.23 -31.48 -4.52
C ARG A 353 -28.63 -32.02 -4.67
N ARG A 354 -29.47 -31.34 -5.43
CA ARG A 354 -30.83 -31.89 -5.76
C ARG A 354 -30.76 -33.03 -6.75
N MET A 355 -29.71 -33.07 -7.59
CA MET A 355 -29.46 -34.16 -8.54
C MET A 355 -28.70 -35.35 -7.92
N ALA A 356 -28.07 -35.18 -6.75
CA ALA A 356 -27.35 -36.24 -6.05
C ALA A 356 -28.15 -36.91 -4.91
N ARG A 357 -29.42 -36.56 -4.76
CA ARG A 357 -30.45 -37.23 -3.93
C ARG A 357 -31.44 -38.00 -4.77
#